data_dc1bab4a9b742ce6b1a1834bbb11dfb1
#
_entry.id   dc1bab4a9b742ce6b1a1834bbb11dfb1
#
_cell.length_a   1.000
_cell.length_b   1.000
_cell.length_c   1.000
_cell.angle_alpha   90.00
_cell.angle_beta   90.00
_cell.angle_gamma   90.00
#
_symmetry.space_group_name_H-M   'P 1'
#
loop_
_entity.id
_entity.type
_entity.pdbx_description
1 polymer ?
#
loop_
_entity_poly.entity_id
_entity_poly.type
_entity_poly.pdbx_seq_one_letter_code
_entity_poly.pdbx_strand_id
1 'polypeptide(L)'
;MNGLIGLGGTVALLLVLGVVLGCTDRERFSPRWLLIAALLVAINDALLTHAYGSLPDLIGGEWNWQGKLLALAATLAIAATPAFGFRRVGLTIAQEPGSLKAALPIAALYCAFFVVIAVAFPDGRSSGEEIAFQLTMPGLEEEPFYRGILLFALDQAFTGRKRFLGVDWGWGAVLSCLLFGLAHAFGFSHGSFSFDPMTMALTAIPSFIAVWLRLRTGSLLLPVLLHNFGNSFSLLV
;
A
#
# COMPACT_ATOMS: atom_id res chain seq x y z
N MET A 1 -23.01 1.29 -5.49
CA MET A 1 -22.80 2.07 -6.73
C MET A 1 -21.73 3.15 -6.56
N ASN A 2 -21.76 3.94 -5.47
CA ASN A 2 -20.76 5.00 -5.22
C ASN A 2 -19.31 4.47 -5.18
N GLY A 3 -19.03 3.35 -4.50
CA GLY A 3 -17.69 2.77 -4.43
C GLY A 3 -17.14 2.37 -5.81
N LEU A 4 -17.97 1.79 -6.69
CA LEU A 4 -17.56 1.46 -8.05
C LEU A 4 -17.19 2.69 -8.89
N ILE A 5 -17.88 3.82 -8.68
CA ILE A 5 -17.54 5.08 -9.35
C ILE A 5 -16.22 5.62 -8.79
N GLY A 6 -16.02 5.55 -7.47
CA GLY A 6 -14.76 5.93 -6.82
C GLY A 6 -13.57 5.11 -7.33
N LEU A 7 -13.72 3.79 -7.36
CA LEU A 7 -12.73 2.88 -7.96
C LEU A 7 -12.46 3.22 -9.43
N GLY A 8 -13.52 3.42 -10.22
CA GLY A 8 -13.40 3.84 -11.62
C GLY A 8 -12.58 5.13 -11.77
N GLY A 9 -12.79 6.10 -10.90
CA GLY A 9 -11.99 7.34 -10.84
C GLY A 9 -10.52 7.08 -10.52
N THR A 10 -10.22 6.27 -9.51
CA THR A 10 -8.85 5.90 -9.13
C THR A 10 -8.13 5.17 -10.28
N VAL A 11 -8.79 4.19 -10.89
CA VAL A 11 -8.24 3.44 -12.04
C VAL A 11 -8.04 4.36 -13.25
N ALA A 12 -8.98 5.26 -13.54
CA ALA A 12 -8.84 6.23 -14.62
C ALA A 12 -7.65 7.17 -14.39
N LEU A 13 -7.46 7.68 -13.15
CA LEU A 13 -6.31 8.49 -12.79
C LEU A 13 -4.99 7.73 -12.97
N LEU A 14 -4.92 6.47 -12.53
CA LEU A 14 -3.74 5.62 -12.75
C LEU A 14 -3.43 5.46 -14.23
N LEU A 15 -4.44 5.14 -15.06
CA LEU A 15 -4.24 4.90 -16.49
C LEU A 15 -3.84 6.19 -17.21
N VAL A 16 -4.51 7.31 -16.93
CA VAL A 16 -4.18 8.61 -17.55
C VAL A 16 -2.78 9.05 -17.18
N LEU A 17 -2.46 9.11 -15.88
CA LEU A 17 -1.12 9.47 -15.42
C LEU A 17 -0.06 8.49 -15.94
N GLY A 18 -0.34 7.20 -15.93
CA GLY A 18 0.57 6.17 -16.41
C GLY A 18 0.86 6.31 -17.91
N VAL A 19 -0.14 6.58 -18.74
CA VAL A 19 0.05 6.82 -20.18
C VAL A 19 0.84 8.12 -20.40
N VAL A 20 0.50 9.21 -19.72
CA VAL A 20 1.21 10.48 -19.82
C VAL A 20 2.69 10.29 -19.48
N LEU A 21 3.00 9.64 -18.34
CA LEU A 21 4.37 9.33 -17.94
C LEU A 21 5.06 8.40 -18.93
N GLY A 22 4.36 7.37 -19.43
CA GLY A 22 4.87 6.44 -20.43
C GLY A 22 5.20 7.10 -21.76
N CYS A 23 4.47 8.14 -22.15
CA CYS A 23 4.75 8.91 -23.36
C CYS A 23 6.05 9.73 -23.25
N THR A 24 6.53 10.01 -22.04
CA THR A 24 7.82 10.72 -21.84
C THR A 24 9.04 9.82 -22.05
N ASP A 25 8.88 8.49 -21.90
CA ASP A 25 9.98 7.51 -22.11
C ASP A 25 9.37 6.19 -22.64
N ARG A 26 9.02 6.19 -23.93
CA ARG A 26 8.30 5.08 -24.58
C ARG A 26 9.09 3.77 -24.63
N GLU A 27 10.41 3.85 -24.70
CA GLU A 27 11.29 2.67 -24.74
C GLU A 27 11.30 1.91 -23.42
N ARG A 28 11.03 2.61 -22.31
CA ARG A 28 11.00 2.06 -20.96
C ARG A 28 9.59 1.93 -20.38
N PHE A 29 8.56 1.99 -21.26
CA PHE A 29 7.16 1.90 -20.88
C PHE A 29 6.49 0.64 -21.42
N SER A 30 5.76 -0.09 -20.57
CA SER A 30 4.94 -1.25 -20.92
C SER A 30 3.47 -1.02 -20.57
N PRO A 31 2.59 -0.71 -21.58
CA PRO A 31 1.16 -0.56 -21.35
C PRO A 31 0.51 -1.83 -20.77
N ARG A 32 1.02 -3.01 -21.14
CA ARG A 32 0.52 -4.29 -20.61
C ARG A 32 0.63 -4.36 -19.09
N TRP A 33 1.79 -3.97 -18.54
CA TRP A 33 2.00 -3.99 -17.11
C TRP A 33 1.24 -2.88 -16.37
N LEU A 34 1.00 -1.74 -17.03
CA LEU A 34 0.12 -0.70 -16.50
C LEU A 34 -1.33 -1.21 -16.38
N LEU A 35 -1.82 -1.94 -17.39
CA LEU A 35 -3.14 -2.57 -17.33
C LEU A 35 -3.21 -3.67 -16.23
N ILE A 36 -2.15 -4.44 -16.06
CA ILE A 36 -2.06 -5.41 -14.96
C ILE A 36 -2.13 -4.68 -13.61
N ALA A 37 -1.40 -3.58 -13.43
CA ALA A 37 -1.46 -2.78 -12.21
C ALA A 37 -2.87 -2.24 -11.93
N ALA A 38 -3.56 -1.74 -12.97
CA ALA A 38 -4.95 -1.28 -12.86
C ALA A 38 -5.91 -2.41 -12.48
N LEU A 39 -5.73 -3.60 -13.05
CA LEU A 39 -6.50 -4.80 -12.70
C LEU A 39 -6.23 -5.24 -11.25
N LEU A 40 -4.98 -5.18 -10.78
CA LEU A 40 -4.64 -5.48 -9.38
C LEU A 40 -5.37 -4.55 -8.42
N VAL A 41 -5.40 -3.23 -8.70
CA VAL A 41 -6.15 -2.26 -7.90
C VAL A 41 -7.64 -2.62 -7.86
N ALA A 42 -8.24 -2.95 -9.02
CA ALA A 42 -9.65 -3.30 -9.09
C ALA A 42 -9.99 -4.60 -8.34
N ILE A 43 -9.13 -5.61 -8.42
CA ILE A 43 -9.30 -6.88 -7.68
C ILE A 43 -9.18 -6.65 -6.18
N ASN A 44 -8.16 -5.91 -5.74
CA ASN A 44 -7.96 -5.64 -4.31
C ASN A 44 -9.16 -4.90 -3.71
N ASP A 45 -9.61 -3.85 -4.36
CA ASP A 45 -10.76 -3.06 -3.94
C ASP A 45 -12.05 -3.90 -3.91
N ALA A 46 -12.30 -4.72 -4.93
CA ALA A 46 -13.45 -5.61 -4.97
C ALA A 46 -13.47 -6.61 -3.79
N LEU A 47 -12.30 -7.14 -3.40
CA LEU A 47 -12.19 -8.07 -2.28
C LEU A 47 -12.36 -7.35 -0.94
N LEU A 48 -11.76 -6.17 -0.77
CA LEU A 48 -11.91 -5.34 0.42
C LEU A 48 -13.35 -4.90 0.66
N THR A 49 -14.11 -4.68 -0.41
CA THR A 49 -15.52 -4.24 -0.34
C THR A 49 -16.51 -5.40 -0.40
N HIS A 50 -16.06 -6.66 -0.21
CA HIS A 50 -16.89 -7.86 -0.38
C HIS A 50 -17.64 -7.85 -1.73
N ALA A 51 -16.94 -7.47 -2.81
CA ALA A 51 -17.49 -7.22 -4.14
C ALA A 51 -18.76 -6.33 -4.07
N TYR A 52 -18.65 -5.24 -3.29
CA TYR A 52 -19.72 -4.26 -3.07
C TYR A 52 -21.01 -4.84 -2.47
N GLY A 53 -20.83 -5.75 -1.50
CA GLY A 53 -21.91 -6.37 -0.77
C GLY A 53 -22.56 -7.57 -1.45
N SER A 54 -21.96 -8.05 -2.57
CA SER A 54 -22.41 -9.28 -3.23
C SER A 54 -21.96 -10.55 -2.50
N LEU A 55 -20.90 -10.49 -1.71
CA LEU A 55 -20.41 -11.59 -0.87
C LEU A 55 -20.93 -11.40 0.56
N PRO A 56 -21.45 -12.47 1.21
CA PRO A 56 -21.87 -12.39 2.60
C PRO A 56 -20.67 -12.17 3.51
N ASP A 57 -20.89 -11.43 4.60
CA ASP A 57 -19.92 -11.37 5.69
C ASP A 57 -20.08 -12.62 6.58
N LEU A 58 -19.04 -13.44 6.61
CA LEU A 58 -19.02 -14.71 7.36
C LEU A 58 -18.21 -14.63 8.66
N ILE A 59 -17.38 -13.60 8.82
CA ILE A 59 -16.49 -13.45 9.99
C ILE A 59 -17.16 -12.55 11.03
N GLY A 60 -17.84 -11.49 10.56
CA GLY A 60 -18.44 -10.48 11.45
C GLY A 60 -17.36 -9.60 12.12
N GLY A 61 -17.80 -8.84 13.14
CA GLY A 61 -16.94 -7.91 13.87
C GLY A 61 -17.20 -6.45 13.50
N GLU A 62 -16.54 -5.54 14.20
CA GLU A 62 -16.64 -4.09 13.94
C GLU A 62 -15.70 -3.64 12.83
N TRP A 63 -14.67 -4.46 12.54
CA TRP A 63 -13.62 -4.17 11.56
C TRP A 63 -13.68 -5.12 10.35
N ASN A 64 -13.16 -4.68 9.22
CA ASN A 64 -13.21 -5.41 7.95
C ASN A 64 -12.19 -6.58 7.88
N TRP A 65 -12.29 -7.53 8.80
CA TRP A 65 -11.45 -8.73 8.84
C TRP A 65 -11.55 -9.55 7.55
N GLN A 66 -12.78 -9.83 7.12
CA GLN A 66 -13.01 -10.69 5.96
C GLN A 66 -12.46 -10.08 4.67
N GLY A 67 -12.73 -8.79 4.42
CA GLY A 67 -12.22 -8.11 3.24
C GLY A 67 -10.68 -8.09 3.21
N LYS A 68 -10.05 -7.79 4.36
CA LYS A 68 -8.58 -7.81 4.48
C LYS A 68 -7.99 -9.21 4.26
N LEU A 69 -8.60 -10.26 4.81
CA LEU A 69 -8.15 -11.64 4.62
C LEU A 69 -8.32 -12.11 3.17
N LEU A 70 -9.42 -11.76 2.51
CA LEU A 70 -9.65 -12.09 1.10
C LEU A 70 -8.62 -11.38 0.19
N ALA A 71 -8.37 -10.09 0.41
CA ALA A 71 -7.40 -9.31 -0.34
C ALA A 71 -5.97 -9.83 -0.11
N LEU A 72 -5.60 -10.15 1.13
CA LEU A 72 -4.31 -10.77 1.46
C LEU A 72 -4.16 -12.12 0.76
N ALA A 73 -5.18 -13.00 0.83
CA ALA A 73 -5.13 -14.31 0.19
C ALA A 73 -4.93 -14.20 -1.33
N ALA A 74 -5.63 -13.25 -1.99
CA ALA A 74 -5.45 -13.00 -3.42
C ALA A 74 -4.05 -12.47 -3.72
N THR A 75 -3.53 -11.53 -2.91
CA THR A 75 -2.16 -11.01 -3.04
C THR A 75 -1.12 -12.12 -2.94
N LEU A 76 -1.26 -13.04 -1.95
CA LEU A 76 -0.38 -14.18 -1.79
C LEU A 76 -0.49 -15.17 -2.96
N ALA A 77 -1.69 -15.43 -3.45
CA ALA A 77 -1.92 -16.30 -4.62
C ALA A 77 -1.26 -15.72 -5.89
N ILE A 78 -1.39 -14.41 -6.12
CA ILE A 78 -0.72 -13.72 -7.24
C ILE A 78 0.80 -13.76 -7.07
N ALA A 79 1.31 -13.49 -5.86
CA ALA A 79 2.73 -13.55 -5.55
C ALA A 79 3.33 -14.96 -5.75
N ALA A 80 2.54 -16.01 -5.56
CA ALA A 80 2.96 -17.39 -5.79
C ALA A 80 3.13 -17.74 -7.28
N THR A 81 2.59 -16.93 -8.20
CA THR A 81 2.72 -17.18 -9.63
C THR A 81 4.15 -16.95 -10.15
N PRO A 82 4.60 -17.67 -11.21
CA PRO A 82 5.91 -17.45 -11.82
C PRO A 82 6.12 -16.02 -12.36
N ALA A 83 5.02 -15.31 -12.71
CA ALA A 83 5.07 -13.94 -13.20
C ALA A 83 5.54 -12.95 -12.12
N PHE A 84 5.13 -13.16 -10.86
CA PHE A 84 5.49 -12.31 -9.71
C PHE A 84 6.63 -12.91 -8.88
N GLY A 85 6.40 -13.98 -8.14
CA GLY A 85 7.39 -14.66 -7.28
C GLY A 85 7.59 -13.95 -5.93
N PHE A 86 7.43 -14.69 -4.83
CA PHE A 86 7.49 -14.15 -3.46
C PHE A 86 8.71 -13.25 -3.20
N ARG A 87 9.89 -13.71 -3.59
CA ARG A 87 11.12 -12.95 -3.34
C ARG A 87 11.20 -11.66 -4.17
N ARG A 88 10.71 -11.68 -5.42
CA ARG A 88 10.72 -10.51 -6.30
C ARG A 88 9.78 -9.41 -5.80
N VAL A 89 8.63 -9.80 -5.26
CA VAL A 89 7.68 -8.85 -4.65
C VAL A 89 8.01 -8.51 -3.19
N GLY A 90 9.12 -9.04 -2.65
CA GLY A 90 9.61 -8.73 -1.30
C GLY A 90 8.92 -9.47 -0.16
N LEU A 91 8.10 -10.45 -0.46
CA LEU A 91 7.51 -11.37 0.54
C LEU A 91 8.58 -12.35 1.04
N THR A 92 9.52 -11.82 1.80
CA THR A 92 10.64 -12.54 2.42
C THR A 92 11.03 -11.85 3.73
N ILE A 93 11.48 -12.62 4.71
CA ILE A 93 12.06 -12.10 5.94
C ILE A 93 13.56 -11.80 5.79
N ALA A 94 14.20 -12.34 4.74
CA ALA A 94 15.61 -12.09 4.46
C ALA A 94 15.81 -10.64 3.99
N GLN A 95 16.80 -9.97 4.57
CA GLN A 95 17.17 -8.59 4.25
C GLN A 95 18.41 -8.60 3.36
N GLU A 96 18.51 -7.64 2.43
CA GLU A 96 19.73 -7.47 1.62
C GLU A 96 20.94 -7.20 2.53
N PRO A 97 22.10 -7.84 2.27
CA PRO A 97 23.29 -7.69 3.12
C PRO A 97 23.67 -6.23 3.37
N GLY A 98 23.86 -5.87 4.64
CA GLY A 98 24.25 -4.51 5.05
C GLY A 98 23.14 -3.46 4.96
N SER A 99 21.94 -3.79 4.48
CA SER A 99 20.83 -2.84 4.32
C SER A 99 20.33 -2.31 5.66
N LEU A 100 20.33 -3.14 6.69
CA LEU A 100 19.80 -2.78 8.02
C LEU A 100 20.57 -1.63 8.66
N LYS A 101 21.86 -1.42 8.35
CA LYS A 101 22.62 -0.28 8.86
C LYS A 101 21.97 1.08 8.53
N ALA A 102 21.36 1.19 7.36
CA ALA A 102 20.65 2.40 6.96
C ALA A 102 19.14 2.33 7.30
N ALA A 103 18.55 1.13 7.24
CA ALA A 103 17.12 0.96 7.46
C ALA A 103 16.69 1.14 8.93
N LEU A 104 17.46 0.61 9.89
CA LEU A 104 17.10 0.68 11.31
C LEU A 104 17.07 2.09 11.89
N PRO A 105 17.99 3.03 11.59
CA PRO A 105 17.84 4.41 12.03
C PRO A 105 16.57 5.10 11.51
N ILE A 106 16.18 4.84 10.25
CA ILE A 106 14.94 5.37 9.70
C ILE A 106 13.72 4.74 10.35
N ALA A 107 13.75 3.42 10.59
CA ALA A 107 12.70 2.73 11.33
C ALA A 107 12.56 3.27 12.77
N ALA A 108 13.66 3.51 13.45
CA ALA A 108 13.66 4.09 14.81
C ALA A 108 13.09 5.51 14.82
N LEU A 109 13.46 6.34 13.84
CA LEU A 109 12.89 7.70 13.69
C LEU A 109 11.38 7.66 13.41
N TYR A 110 10.94 6.74 12.57
CA TYR A 110 9.51 6.51 12.30
C TYR A 110 8.76 6.13 13.59
N CYS A 111 9.26 5.15 14.33
CA CYS A 111 8.67 4.77 15.61
C CYS A 111 8.65 5.94 16.61
N ALA A 112 9.77 6.69 16.74
CA ALA A 112 9.85 7.84 17.65
C ALA A 112 8.81 8.91 17.26
N PHE A 113 8.60 9.17 15.97
CA PHE A 113 7.57 10.09 15.50
C PHE A 113 6.17 9.67 15.97
N PHE A 114 5.78 8.41 15.77
CA PHE A 114 4.46 7.91 16.19
C PHE A 114 4.31 7.86 17.73
N VAL A 115 5.39 7.58 18.47
CA VAL A 115 5.39 7.70 19.95
C VAL A 115 5.09 9.13 20.37
N VAL A 116 5.76 10.12 19.75
CA VAL A 116 5.52 11.55 20.05
C VAL A 116 4.08 11.93 19.73
N ILE A 117 3.55 11.52 18.59
CA ILE A 117 2.15 11.79 18.21
C ILE A 117 1.18 11.17 19.21
N ALA A 118 1.37 9.90 19.59
CA ALA A 118 0.49 9.22 20.53
C ALA A 118 0.49 9.87 21.93
N VAL A 119 1.66 10.32 22.40
CA VAL A 119 1.78 11.02 23.70
C VAL A 119 1.18 12.44 23.63
N ALA A 120 1.34 13.14 22.49
CA ALA A 120 0.82 14.50 22.31
C ALA A 120 -0.70 14.53 22.06
N PHE A 121 -1.23 13.51 21.43
CA PHE A 121 -2.62 13.36 21.03
C PHE A 121 -3.13 11.95 21.39
N PRO A 122 -3.32 11.67 22.69
CA PRO A 122 -3.75 10.34 23.13
C PRO A 122 -5.15 10.04 22.60
N ASP A 123 -5.33 8.84 22.09
CA ASP A 123 -6.63 8.33 21.70
C ASP A 123 -7.47 7.96 22.97
N GLY A 124 -8.76 7.84 22.78
CA GLY A 124 -9.66 7.36 23.82
C GLY A 124 -9.48 5.85 24.08
N ARG A 125 -10.41 5.26 24.85
CA ARG A 125 -10.40 3.81 25.10
C ARG A 125 -10.74 3.06 23.81
N SER A 126 -9.83 2.18 23.39
CA SER A 126 -10.01 1.30 22.23
C SER A 126 -10.54 -0.07 22.64
N SER A 127 -11.31 -0.69 21.73
CA SER A 127 -11.77 -2.06 21.93
C SER A 127 -10.63 -3.06 21.73
N GLY A 128 -10.73 -4.25 22.35
CA GLY A 128 -9.75 -5.32 22.12
C GLY A 128 -9.72 -5.76 20.65
N GLU A 129 -10.85 -5.69 19.95
CA GLU A 129 -10.93 -6.00 18.52
C GLU A 129 -10.18 -4.95 17.69
N GLU A 130 -10.39 -3.67 17.98
CA GLU A 130 -9.69 -2.57 17.30
C GLU A 130 -8.17 -2.71 17.44
N ILE A 131 -7.68 -2.92 18.67
CA ILE A 131 -6.25 -3.14 18.93
C ILE A 131 -5.73 -4.34 18.13
N ALA A 132 -6.44 -5.48 18.16
CA ALA A 132 -6.02 -6.68 17.42
C ALA A 132 -5.99 -6.45 15.91
N PHE A 133 -7.00 -5.76 15.37
CA PHE A 133 -7.07 -5.42 13.96
C PHE A 133 -5.92 -4.51 13.53
N GLN A 134 -5.72 -3.39 14.21
CA GLN A 134 -4.70 -2.40 13.88
C GLN A 134 -3.27 -2.90 14.09
N LEU A 135 -3.05 -3.82 15.05
CA LEU A 135 -1.76 -4.50 15.24
C LEU A 135 -1.41 -5.49 14.12
N THR A 136 -2.38 -5.91 13.31
CA THR A 136 -2.17 -7.02 12.38
C THR A 136 -2.56 -6.70 10.94
N MET A 137 -3.84 -6.45 10.68
CA MET A 137 -4.43 -6.48 9.33
C MET A 137 -3.93 -5.38 8.39
N PRO A 138 -3.80 -4.11 8.79
CA PRO A 138 -3.37 -3.08 7.86
C PRO A 138 -2.02 -3.38 7.21
N GLY A 139 -0.98 -3.61 8.02
CA GLY A 139 0.34 -3.92 7.48
C GLY A 139 0.42 -5.27 6.76
N LEU A 140 -0.29 -6.30 7.26
CA LEU A 140 -0.26 -7.63 6.64
C LEU A 140 -0.96 -7.68 5.27
N GLU A 141 -1.97 -6.86 5.03
CA GLU A 141 -2.67 -6.83 3.74
C GLU A 141 -2.12 -5.73 2.83
N GLU A 142 -1.99 -4.50 3.33
CA GLU A 142 -1.68 -3.35 2.48
C GLU A 142 -0.21 -3.33 2.02
N GLU A 143 0.75 -3.73 2.86
CA GLU A 143 2.15 -3.72 2.45
C GLU A 143 2.46 -4.78 1.37
N PRO A 144 2.01 -6.05 1.49
CA PRO A 144 2.13 -7.02 0.41
C PRO A 144 1.46 -6.58 -0.90
N PHE A 145 0.32 -5.90 -0.81
CA PHE A 145 -0.34 -5.38 -1.99
C PHE A 145 0.41 -4.19 -2.59
N TYR A 146 0.51 -3.06 -1.87
CA TYR A 146 1.04 -1.80 -2.42
C TYR A 146 2.55 -1.85 -2.67
N ARG A 147 3.37 -2.35 -1.71
CA ARG A 147 4.84 -2.40 -1.80
C ARG A 147 5.35 -3.74 -2.31
N GLY A 148 4.45 -4.72 -2.44
CA GLY A 148 4.73 -6.01 -3.04
C GLY A 148 4.30 -6.06 -4.51
N ILE A 149 3.09 -6.62 -4.76
CA ILE A 149 2.66 -6.95 -6.13
C ILE A 149 2.37 -5.73 -6.99
N LEU A 150 1.76 -4.66 -6.45
CA LEU A 150 1.45 -3.45 -7.20
C LEU A 150 2.72 -2.68 -7.58
N LEU A 151 3.64 -2.46 -6.61
CA LEU A 151 4.94 -1.86 -6.89
C LEU A 151 5.69 -2.65 -7.96
N PHE A 152 5.72 -3.98 -7.85
CA PHE A 152 6.37 -4.84 -8.85
C PHE A 152 5.73 -4.66 -10.24
N ALA A 153 4.39 -4.67 -10.35
CA ALA A 153 3.71 -4.48 -11.64
C ALA A 153 4.00 -3.10 -12.24
N LEU A 154 3.96 -2.05 -11.42
CA LEU A 154 4.28 -0.68 -11.86
C LEU A 154 5.77 -0.54 -12.23
N ASP A 155 6.66 -1.25 -11.54
CA ASP A 155 8.08 -1.30 -11.88
C ASP A 155 8.37 -2.01 -13.20
N GLN A 156 7.54 -2.99 -13.57
CA GLN A 156 7.56 -3.59 -14.91
C GLN A 156 6.91 -2.68 -15.96
N ALA A 157 5.94 -1.84 -15.56
CA ALA A 157 5.33 -0.85 -16.45
C ALA A 157 6.31 0.28 -16.79
N PHE A 158 7.14 0.69 -15.83
CA PHE A 158 8.11 1.78 -15.97
C PHE A 158 9.49 1.29 -15.56
N THR A 159 10.34 0.93 -16.49
CA THR A 159 11.67 0.34 -16.21
C THR A 159 12.77 1.38 -15.97
N GLY A 160 12.51 2.67 -16.22
CA GLY A 160 13.45 3.76 -15.93
C GLY A 160 13.72 3.90 -14.44
N ARG A 161 15.01 4.04 -14.06
CA ARG A 161 15.42 4.18 -12.65
C ARG A 161 16.38 5.36 -12.50
N LYS A 162 16.28 6.00 -11.32
CA LYS A 162 17.21 7.05 -10.87
C LYS A 162 17.68 6.75 -9.46
N ARG A 163 18.99 6.70 -9.26
CA ARG A 163 19.58 6.47 -7.92
C ARG A 163 19.37 7.69 -7.04
N PHE A 164 18.70 7.52 -5.90
CA PHE A 164 18.47 8.56 -4.89
C PHE A 164 18.35 7.94 -3.50
N LEU A 165 18.97 8.55 -2.49
CA LEU A 165 19.00 8.04 -1.11
C LEU A 165 19.40 6.57 -0.98
N GLY A 166 20.32 6.12 -1.84
CA GLY A 166 20.88 4.77 -1.79
C GLY A 166 20.00 3.67 -2.36
N VAL A 167 18.87 3.99 -3.00
CA VAL A 167 17.98 3.05 -3.70
C VAL A 167 17.64 3.53 -5.11
N ASP A 168 17.14 2.63 -5.95
CA ASP A 168 16.80 2.91 -7.34
C ASP A 168 15.30 3.22 -7.46
N TRP A 169 14.96 4.51 -7.50
CA TRP A 169 13.61 5.00 -7.67
C TRP A 169 13.17 4.94 -9.13
N GLY A 170 11.91 4.56 -9.34
CA GLY A 170 11.22 4.63 -10.62
C GLY A 170 9.83 5.22 -10.46
N TRP A 171 9.13 5.44 -11.58
CA TRP A 171 7.74 5.88 -11.55
C TRP A 171 6.83 4.87 -10.85
N GLY A 172 7.17 3.56 -10.88
CA GLY A 172 6.44 2.53 -10.14
C GLY A 172 6.40 2.81 -8.64
N ALA A 173 7.53 3.18 -8.04
CA ALA A 173 7.61 3.53 -6.62
C ALA A 173 6.76 4.77 -6.28
N VAL A 174 6.84 5.81 -7.10
CA VAL A 174 6.06 7.05 -6.92
C VAL A 174 4.56 6.78 -7.05
N LEU A 175 4.15 6.09 -8.11
CA LEU A 175 2.74 5.77 -8.34
C LEU A 175 2.15 4.85 -7.27
N SER A 176 2.92 3.89 -6.76
CA SER A 176 2.48 3.04 -5.64
C SER A 176 2.17 3.86 -4.38
N CYS A 177 3.03 4.85 -4.04
CA CYS A 177 2.78 5.75 -2.92
C CYS A 177 1.56 6.64 -3.14
N LEU A 178 1.40 7.19 -4.35
CA LEU A 178 0.26 8.04 -4.69
C LEU A 178 -1.05 7.24 -4.68
N LEU A 179 -1.07 6.02 -5.21
CA LEU A 179 -2.24 5.15 -5.17
C LEU A 179 -2.64 4.77 -3.74
N PHE A 180 -1.66 4.53 -2.88
CA PHE A 180 -1.93 4.31 -1.45
C PHE A 180 -2.61 5.52 -0.81
N GLY A 181 -2.09 6.73 -1.07
CA GLY A 181 -2.73 7.96 -0.60
C GLY A 181 -4.13 8.18 -1.18
N LEU A 182 -4.31 7.94 -2.48
CA LEU A 182 -5.62 8.06 -3.13
C LEU A 182 -6.66 7.08 -2.58
N ALA A 183 -6.27 5.86 -2.23
CA ALA A 183 -7.18 4.87 -1.63
C ALA A 183 -7.78 5.34 -0.30
N HIS A 184 -7.13 6.28 0.39
CA HIS A 184 -7.59 6.85 1.66
C HIS A 184 -8.26 8.22 1.49
N ALA A 185 -7.84 8.99 0.50
CA ALA A 185 -8.17 10.42 0.36
C ALA A 185 -9.18 10.71 -0.75
N PHE A 186 -9.43 9.78 -1.66
CA PHE A 186 -10.27 9.99 -2.83
C PHE A 186 -11.48 9.07 -2.83
N GLY A 187 -12.65 9.62 -3.11
CA GLY A 187 -13.87 8.84 -3.13
C GLY A 187 -14.97 9.50 -3.97
N PHE A 188 -16.10 8.80 -4.08
CA PHE A 188 -17.31 9.32 -4.70
C PHE A 188 -18.51 9.10 -3.78
N SER A 189 -19.16 10.18 -3.40
CA SER A 189 -20.35 10.15 -2.56
C SER A 189 -21.28 11.33 -2.88
N HIS A 190 -22.56 11.18 -2.63
CA HIS A 190 -23.56 12.23 -2.87
C HIS A 190 -23.53 12.85 -4.27
N GLY A 191 -23.18 12.02 -5.31
CA GLY A 191 -23.16 12.46 -6.71
C GLY A 191 -21.90 13.25 -7.12
N SER A 192 -20.89 13.37 -6.24
CA SER A 192 -19.66 14.11 -6.53
C SER A 192 -18.41 13.35 -6.07
N PHE A 193 -17.28 13.61 -6.75
CA PHE A 193 -15.96 13.20 -6.26
C PHE A 193 -15.53 14.09 -5.11
N SER A 194 -14.92 13.46 -4.11
CA SER A 194 -14.28 14.13 -2.97
C SER A 194 -12.80 13.81 -2.94
N PHE A 195 -12.00 14.76 -2.48
CA PHE A 195 -10.56 14.58 -2.26
C PHE A 195 -10.16 15.32 -1.00
N ASP A 196 -9.52 14.61 -0.07
CA ASP A 196 -8.98 15.19 1.15
C ASP A 196 -7.45 15.31 1.06
N PRO A 197 -6.90 16.53 0.86
CA PRO A 197 -5.47 16.75 0.74
C PRO A 197 -4.68 16.39 2.01
N MET A 198 -5.30 16.54 3.20
CA MET A 198 -4.64 16.23 4.47
C MET A 198 -4.48 14.71 4.62
N THR A 199 -5.55 13.94 4.42
CA THR A 199 -5.50 12.47 4.41
C THR A 199 -4.54 11.96 3.34
N MET A 200 -4.54 12.56 2.14
CA MET A 200 -3.57 12.24 1.09
C MET A 200 -2.12 12.43 1.57
N ALA A 201 -1.81 13.54 2.21
CA ALA A 201 -0.46 13.81 2.70
C ALA A 201 -0.06 12.86 3.83
N LEU A 202 -0.96 12.65 4.80
CA LEU A 202 -0.70 11.79 5.97
C LEU A 202 -0.55 10.30 5.62
N THR A 203 -1.07 9.86 4.49
CA THR A 203 -0.93 8.47 4.02
C THR A 203 0.17 8.31 2.97
N ALA A 204 0.24 9.21 1.98
CA ALA A 204 1.26 9.11 0.93
C ALA A 204 2.69 9.37 1.43
N ILE A 205 2.90 10.35 2.34
CA ILE A 205 4.26 10.68 2.81
C ILE A 205 4.91 9.51 3.57
N PRO A 206 4.27 8.89 4.59
CA PRO A 206 4.82 7.69 5.22
C PRO A 206 5.01 6.53 4.25
N SER A 207 4.16 6.44 3.22
CA SER A 207 4.27 5.45 2.15
C SER A 207 5.61 5.52 1.41
N PHE A 208 6.18 6.71 1.18
CA PHE A 208 7.51 6.85 0.59
C PHE A 208 8.61 6.26 1.49
N ILE A 209 8.47 6.35 2.81
CA ILE A 209 9.39 5.70 3.76
C ILE A 209 9.28 4.18 3.64
N ALA A 210 8.06 3.65 3.61
CA ALA A 210 7.82 2.20 3.46
C ALA A 210 8.37 1.67 2.13
N VAL A 211 8.16 2.37 1.01
CA VAL A 211 8.75 2.02 -0.29
C VAL A 211 10.26 2.09 -0.25
N TRP A 212 10.86 3.14 0.37
CA TRP A 212 12.30 3.22 0.52
C TRP A 212 12.87 2.03 1.31
N LEU A 213 12.23 1.67 2.44
CA LEU A 213 12.62 0.50 3.23
C LEU A 213 12.53 -0.78 2.40
N ARG A 214 11.44 -0.97 1.65
CA ARG A 214 11.26 -2.11 0.74
C ARG A 214 12.36 -2.19 -0.31
N LEU A 215 12.68 -1.08 -0.98
CA LEU A 215 13.72 -1.00 -2.01
C LEU A 215 15.13 -1.19 -1.41
N ARG A 216 15.36 -0.69 -0.19
CA ARG A 216 16.65 -0.78 0.49
C ARG A 216 16.95 -2.17 1.01
N THR A 217 15.94 -2.84 1.57
CA THR A 217 16.10 -4.12 2.27
C THR A 217 15.75 -5.33 1.42
N GLY A 218 15.05 -5.14 0.32
CA GLY A 218 14.52 -6.23 -0.51
C GLY A 218 13.32 -6.96 0.14
N SER A 219 12.86 -6.52 1.31
CA SER A 219 11.88 -7.21 2.15
C SER A 219 10.73 -6.31 2.57
N LEU A 220 9.55 -6.88 2.77
CA LEU A 220 8.37 -6.21 3.32
C LEU A 220 8.33 -6.25 4.86
N LEU A 221 9.28 -6.93 5.51
CA LEU A 221 9.23 -7.13 6.97
C LEU A 221 9.17 -5.80 7.74
N LEU A 222 10.10 -4.88 7.46
CA LEU A 222 10.09 -3.56 8.13
C LEU A 222 8.87 -2.72 7.76
N PRO A 223 8.46 -2.58 6.49
CA PRO A 223 7.20 -1.93 6.12
C PRO A 223 5.99 -2.46 6.91
N VAL A 224 5.78 -3.77 6.97
CA VAL A 224 4.66 -4.38 7.72
C VAL A 224 4.71 -4.04 9.21
N LEU A 225 5.87 -4.21 9.85
CA LEU A 225 6.03 -3.94 11.28
C LEU A 225 5.79 -2.47 11.62
N LEU A 226 6.34 -1.56 10.82
CA LEU A 226 6.21 -0.12 11.05
C LEU A 226 4.78 0.38 10.76
N HIS A 227 4.13 -0.16 9.73
CA HIS A 227 2.74 0.16 9.43
C HIS A 227 1.83 -0.19 10.62
N ASN A 228 1.90 -1.45 11.08
CA ASN A 228 1.11 -1.89 12.23
C ASN A 228 1.46 -1.12 13.50
N PHE A 229 2.74 -0.81 13.74
CA PHE A 229 3.16 0.03 14.85
C PHE A 229 2.53 1.43 14.77
N GLY A 230 2.59 2.09 13.61
CA GLY A 230 2.01 3.42 13.40
C GLY A 230 0.51 3.47 13.65
N ASN A 231 -0.21 2.42 13.24
CA ASN A 231 -1.66 2.35 13.39
C ASN A 231 -2.12 1.99 14.82
N SER A 232 -1.29 1.28 15.58
CA SER A 232 -1.73 0.68 16.86
C SER A 232 -1.14 1.34 18.10
N PHE A 233 -0.01 2.05 17.98
CA PHE A 233 0.69 2.52 19.18
C PHE A 233 -0.14 3.51 20.00
N SER A 234 -0.88 4.44 19.36
CA SER A 234 -1.76 5.39 20.04
C SER A 234 -2.93 4.70 20.78
N LEU A 235 -3.35 3.51 20.32
CA LEU A 235 -4.41 2.73 20.95
C LEU A 235 -3.97 2.01 22.23
N LEU A 236 -2.65 1.97 22.51
CA LEU A 236 -2.05 1.24 23.62
C LEU A 236 -1.61 2.17 24.78
N VAL A 237 -1.67 3.49 24.58
CA VAL A 237 -1.21 4.52 25.55
C VAL A 237 -2.30 5.57 25.90
#